data_a8bb31902b8aab896b6ca0bff416c559
#
_entry.id   a8bb31902b8aab896b6ca0bff416c559
#
_cell.length_a   1.000
_cell.length_b   1.000
_cell.length_c   1.000
_cell.angle_alpha   90.00
_cell.angle_beta   90.00
_cell.angle_gamma   90.00
#
_symmetry.space_group_name_H-M   'P 1'
#
loop_
_entity.id
_entity.type
_entity.pdbx_description
1 polymer ?
#
loop_
_entity_poly.entity_id
_entity_poly.type
_entity_poly.pdbx_seq_one_letter_code
_entity_poly.pdbx_strand_id
1 'polypeptide(L)'
;MYKIKNIKLNNFKFFFGEQNLKLDKKHTLIYGENGSGKSSIYWALHCFLHSTLKPNVKSVQKYFLPISQSDESIKNRYALDADKSGVSITLEHLDYERYANINAQISNNVVNTQTNHEIKLMALSSELINYKVVYNMYLATNKSTIKLFSYFEKNLLEFIDFDQELNTISGRRISRNSLEWWRYIKEGMQPYTTMQDPNYGIFQEHVALFNQKLGDYLQLVTRETNRSLQEDFN
;
A
#
# COMPACT_ATOMS: atom_id res chain seq x y z
N MET A 1 1.84 -13.54 -15.29
CA MET A 1 1.26 -13.11 -14.00
C MET A 1 1.76 -14.02 -12.88
N TYR A 2 2.22 -13.45 -11.75
CA TYR A 2 2.67 -14.23 -10.59
C TYR A 2 1.52 -14.57 -9.66
N LYS A 3 1.55 -15.76 -9.07
CA LYS A 3 0.64 -16.20 -7.99
C LYS A 3 1.41 -16.71 -6.79
N ILE A 4 0.78 -16.65 -5.63
CA ILE A 4 1.36 -17.17 -4.38
C ILE A 4 1.37 -18.68 -4.42
N LYS A 5 2.55 -19.26 -4.34
CA LYS A 5 2.76 -20.72 -4.20
C LYS A 5 2.76 -21.13 -2.75
N ASN A 6 3.47 -20.35 -1.91
CA ASN A 6 3.74 -20.71 -0.55
C ASN A 6 3.92 -19.46 0.33
N ILE A 7 3.44 -19.52 1.58
CA ILE A 7 3.65 -18.54 2.63
C ILE A 7 4.33 -19.22 3.81
N LYS A 8 5.51 -18.77 4.17
CA LYS A 8 6.26 -19.25 5.33
C LYS A 8 6.27 -18.16 6.39
N LEU A 9 5.80 -18.49 7.58
CA LEU A 9 5.73 -17.64 8.75
C LEU A 9 6.71 -18.15 9.80
N ASN A 10 7.46 -17.25 10.42
CA ASN A 10 8.37 -17.60 11.49
C ASN A 10 8.15 -16.65 12.67
N ASN A 11 7.77 -17.19 13.82
CA ASN A 11 7.50 -16.42 15.04
C ASN A 11 6.69 -15.14 14.77
N PHE A 12 5.56 -15.29 14.07
CA PHE A 12 4.77 -14.17 13.59
C PHE A 12 3.36 -14.18 14.19
N LYS A 13 3.02 -13.16 14.95
CA LYS A 13 1.72 -12.98 15.61
C LYS A 13 1.28 -14.25 16.37
N PHE A 14 0.21 -14.91 15.92
CA PHE A 14 -0.28 -16.14 16.51
C PHE A 14 0.69 -17.33 16.36
N PHE A 15 1.45 -17.35 15.28
CA PHE A 15 2.27 -18.50 14.94
C PHE A 15 3.62 -18.48 15.67
N PHE A 16 3.81 -19.46 16.56
CA PHE A 16 5.10 -19.74 17.19
C PHE A 16 5.89 -20.72 16.36
N GLY A 17 7.21 -20.52 16.26
CA GLY A 17 8.09 -21.31 15.41
C GLY A 17 7.83 -21.08 13.92
N GLU A 18 8.22 -22.05 13.11
CA GLU A 18 8.09 -22.00 11.67
C GLU A 18 6.79 -22.70 11.20
N GLN A 19 6.00 -21.99 10.41
CA GLN A 19 4.79 -22.51 9.78
C GLN A 19 4.85 -22.30 8.27
N ASN A 20 4.36 -23.27 7.52
CA ASN A 20 4.40 -23.28 6.07
C ASN A 20 3.01 -23.56 5.50
N LEU A 21 2.47 -22.59 4.75
CA LEU A 21 1.16 -22.63 4.12
C LEU A 21 1.33 -22.79 2.61
N LYS A 22 1.05 -23.97 2.10
CA LYS A 22 1.09 -24.28 0.66
C LYS A 22 -0.23 -23.89 0.02
N LEU A 23 -0.22 -22.94 -0.91
CA LEU A 23 -1.40 -22.48 -1.64
C LEU A 23 -1.42 -22.99 -3.08
N ASP A 24 -0.27 -23.40 -3.59
CA ASP A 24 -0.07 -24.01 -4.91
C ASP A 24 -0.75 -23.25 -6.06
N LYS A 25 -0.73 -21.91 -5.98
CA LYS A 25 -1.32 -20.99 -6.98
C LYS A 25 -2.86 -21.08 -7.11
N LYS A 26 -3.52 -21.75 -6.20
CA LYS A 26 -4.98 -21.96 -6.22
C LYS A 26 -5.73 -20.88 -5.46
N HIS A 27 -6.99 -20.70 -5.79
CA HIS A 27 -7.92 -19.97 -4.93
C HIS A 27 -8.07 -20.74 -3.61
N THR A 28 -7.84 -20.05 -2.50
CA THR A 28 -7.78 -20.70 -1.19
C THR A 28 -8.74 -20.02 -0.23
N LEU A 29 -9.60 -20.83 0.39
CA LEU A 29 -10.47 -20.42 1.48
C LEU A 29 -9.87 -20.90 2.79
N ILE A 30 -9.61 -19.97 3.71
CA ILE A 30 -9.09 -20.28 5.06
C ILE A 30 -10.21 -20.04 6.07
N TYR A 31 -10.64 -21.12 6.72
CA TYR A 31 -11.66 -21.08 7.76
C TYR A 31 -11.16 -21.68 9.06
N GLY A 32 -11.83 -21.42 10.15
CA GLY A 32 -11.47 -21.93 11.48
C GLY A 32 -12.13 -21.12 12.58
N GLU A 33 -12.02 -21.57 13.82
CA GLU A 33 -12.56 -20.91 15.00
C GLU A 33 -11.90 -19.56 15.28
N ASN A 34 -12.54 -18.73 16.12
CA ASN A 34 -11.93 -17.50 16.59
C ASN A 34 -10.65 -17.80 17.36
N GLY A 35 -9.59 -17.05 17.11
CA GLY A 35 -8.28 -17.29 17.70
C GLY A 35 -7.39 -18.30 16.95
N SER A 36 -7.84 -18.93 15.85
CA SER A 36 -7.05 -19.92 15.08
C SER A 36 -5.93 -19.34 14.20
N GLY A 37 -5.64 -18.06 14.28
CA GLY A 37 -4.55 -17.43 13.53
C GLY A 37 -4.91 -16.89 12.14
N LYS A 38 -6.18 -16.95 11.71
CA LYS A 38 -6.61 -16.42 10.38
C LYS A 38 -6.19 -14.97 10.15
N SER A 39 -6.41 -14.11 11.13
CA SER A 39 -6.00 -12.71 11.06
C SER A 39 -4.48 -12.54 10.99
N SER A 40 -3.70 -13.49 11.50
CA SER A 40 -2.25 -13.45 11.40
C SER A 40 -1.76 -13.72 9.97
N ILE A 41 -2.45 -14.59 9.22
CA ILE A 41 -2.19 -14.82 7.80
C ILE A 41 -2.51 -13.56 6.98
N TYR A 42 -3.67 -12.93 7.24
CA TYR A 42 -4.03 -11.65 6.64
C TYR A 42 -2.94 -10.60 6.88
N TRP A 43 -2.49 -10.44 8.14
CA TRP A 43 -1.44 -9.48 8.50
C TRP A 43 -0.09 -9.81 7.86
N ALA A 44 0.23 -11.09 7.67
CA ALA A 44 1.45 -11.48 6.99
C ALA A 44 1.44 -11.01 5.52
N LEU A 45 0.35 -11.25 4.80
CA LEU A 45 0.17 -10.77 3.43
C LEU A 45 0.18 -9.24 3.36
N HIS A 46 -0.55 -8.59 4.27
CA HIS A 46 -0.58 -7.13 4.37
C HIS A 46 0.81 -6.54 4.57
N CYS A 47 1.55 -6.99 5.59
CA CYS A 47 2.90 -6.49 5.86
C CYS A 47 3.86 -6.77 4.70
N PHE A 48 3.75 -7.94 4.08
CA PHE A 48 4.60 -8.32 2.95
C PHE A 48 4.37 -7.42 1.74
N LEU A 49 3.14 -7.26 1.30
CA LEU A 49 2.81 -6.43 0.13
C LEU A 49 3.07 -4.95 0.41
N HIS A 50 2.63 -4.43 1.55
CA HIS A 50 2.86 -3.04 1.92
C HIS A 50 4.32 -2.69 2.22
N SER A 51 5.19 -3.68 2.41
CA SER A 51 6.63 -3.43 2.61
C SER A 51 7.27 -2.73 1.41
N THR A 52 6.75 -2.97 0.20
CA THR A 52 7.23 -2.32 -1.04
C THR A 52 6.93 -0.82 -1.10
N LEU A 53 5.93 -0.37 -0.33
CA LEU A 53 5.46 1.02 -0.28
C LEU A 53 6.10 1.80 0.88
N LYS A 54 6.87 1.13 1.73
CA LYS A 54 7.55 1.78 2.86
C LYS A 54 8.79 2.56 2.39
N PRO A 55 9.09 3.72 3.02
CA PRO A 55 10.16 4.61 2.57
C PRO A 55 11.56 4.00 2.71
N ASN A 56 11.75 3.06 3.64
CA ASN A 56 13.04 2.42 3.87
C ASN A 56 12.90 1.07 4.56
N VAL A 57 13.99 0.29 4.54
CA VAL A 57 14.07 -1.06 5.13
C VAL A 57 13.79 -1.06 6.64
N LYS A 58 14.27 -0.05 7.38
CA LYS A 58 14.08 0.03 8.83
C LYS A 58 12.60 0.15 9.22
N SER A 59 11.79 0.83 8.41
CA SER A 59 10.34 0.97 8.63
C SER A 59 9.57 -0.35 8.48
N VAL A 60 10.17 -1.36 7.87
CA VAL A 60 9.64 -2.74 7.80
C VAL A 60 10.21 -3.60 8.91
N GLN A 61 11.51 -3.53 9.14
CA GLN A 61 12.22 -4.35 10.14
C GLN A 61 11.65 -4.19 11.55
N LYS A 62 11.18 -2.98 11.92
CA LYS A 62 10.59 -2.70 13.23
C LYS A 62 9.42 -3.62 13.61
N TYR A 63 8.69 -4.15 12.63
CA TYR A 63 7.60 -5.10 12.88
C TYR A 63 8.09 -6.47 13.37
N PHE A 64 9.33 -6.82 13.12
CA PHE A 64 9.92 -8.13 13.44
C PHE A 64 10.93 -8.07 14.60
N LEU A 65 11.17 -6.90 15.16
CA LEU A 65 11.99 -6.74 16.35
C LEU A 65 11.25 -7.29 17.59
N PRO A 66 11.97 -7.61 18.68
CA PRO A 66 11.36 -7.91 19.95
C PRO A 66 10.41 -6.81 20.43
N ILE A 67 9.39 -7.17 21.19
CA ILE A 67 8.43 -6.20 21.77
C ILE A 67 9.15 -5.18 22.66
N SER A 68 10.25 -5.59 23.32
CA SER A 68 11.11 -4.71 24.12
C SER A 68 11.81 -3.61 23.30
N GLN A 69 11.92 -3.78 21.96
CA GLN A 69 12.65 -2.88 21.07
C GLN A 69 11.73 -2.11 20.10
N SER A 70 10.49 -2.49 19.95
CA SER A 70 9.55 -1.84 19.05
C SER A 70 8.10 -2.00 19.51
N ASP A 71 7.42 -0.89 19.74
CA ASP A 71 6.00 -0.85 20.06
C ASP A 71 5.11 -1.34 18.89
N GLU A 72 5.63 -1.30 17.67
CA GLU A 72 4.96 -1.81 16.48
C GLU A 72 5.27 -3.28 16.19
N SER A 73 5.93 -3.97 17.12
CA SER A 73 6.30 -5.38 16.93
C SER A 73 5.08 -6.27 16.76
N ILE A 74 5.13 -7.11 15.75
CA ILE A 74 4.19 -8.19 15.49
C ILE A 74 4.85 -9.57 15.59
N LYS A 75 6.01 -9.63 16.22
CA LYS A 75 6.68 -10.88 16.60
C LYS A 75 5.79 -11.66 17.57
N ASN A 76 5.85 -12.99 17.51
CA ASN A 76 5.12 -13.83 18.45
C ASN A 76 5.60 -13.57 19.89
N ARG A 77 4.68 -13.36 20.81
CA ARG A 77 4.95 -12.98 22.22
C ARG A 77 5.69 -14.04 23.03
N TYR A 78 5.64 -15.29 22.59
CA TYR A 78 6.32 -16.42 23.25
C TYR A 78 7.69 -16.74 22.64
N ALA A 79 8.04 -16.10 21.52
CA ALA A 79 9.37 -16.24 20.95
C ALA A 79 10.39 -15.42 21.74
N LEU A 80 11.58 -15.99 21.96
CA LEU A 80 12.66 -15.30 22.63
C LEU A 80 13.16 -14.12 21.82
N ASP A 81 13.72 -13.12 22.46
CA ASP A 81 14.21 -11.91 21.77
C ASP A 81 15.25 -12.24 20.69
N ALA A 82 16.09 -13.26 20.90
CA ALA A 82 17.07 -13.74 19.94
C ALA A 82 16.48 -14.52 18.76
N ASP A 83 15.25 -15.02 18.88
CA ASP A 83 14.62 -15.81 17.83
C ASP A 83 14.33 -14.98 16.60
N LYS A 84 14.53 -15.59 15.43
CA LYS A 84 14.17 -14.95 14.15
C LYS A 84 12.66 -14.81 14.03
N SER A 85 12.22 -13.66 13.49
CA SER A 85 10.83 -13.43 13.14
C SER A 85 10.76 -12.93 11.69
N GLY A 86 9.76 -13.38 10.94
CA GLY A 86 9.62 -12.93 9.56
C GLY A 86 8.52 -13.63 8.79
N VAL A 87 8.31 -13.13 7.58
CA VAL A 87 7.40 -13.65 6.57
C VAL A 87 8.17 -13.83 5.27
N SER A 88 8.09 -15.02 4.68
CA SER A 88 8.62 -15.31 3.35
C SER A 88 7.52 -15.79 2.44
N ILE A 89 7.47 -15.28 1.22
CA ILE A 89 6.48 -15.68 0.22
C ILE A 89 7.21 -16.12 -1.04
N THR A 90 6.81 -17.28 -1.55
CA THR A 90 7.25 -17.76 -2.84
C THR A 90 6.16 -17.46 -3.86
N LEU A 91 6.50 -16.70 -4.88
CA LEU A 91 5.67 -16.42 -6.04
C LEU A 91 6.13 -17.26 -7.22
N GLU A 92 5.20 -17.80 -7.98
CA GLU A 92 5.48 -18.57 -9.19
C GLU A 92 4.65 -18.00 -10.34
N HIS A 93 5.28 -17.87 -11.53
CA HIS A 93 4.59 -17.39 -12.72
C HIS A 93 3.58 -18.43 -13.22
N LEU A 94 2.43 -17.98 -13.74
CA LEU A 94 1.39 -18.88 -14.23
C LEU A 94 1.78 -19.58 -15.54
N ASP A 95 2.53 -18.86 -16.39
CA ASP A 95 2.70 -19.24 -17.79
C ASP A 95 4.12 -19.71 -18.07
N TYR A 96 4.72 -20.58 -17.27
CA TYR A 96 5.87 -21.33 -17.67
C TYR A 96 7.26 -21.17 -17.10
N GLU A 97 7.95 -22.18 -17.31
CA GLU A 97 9.35 -22.59 -17.24
C GLU A 97 10.44 -21.52 -17.50
N ARG A 98 10.07 -20.37 -18.11
CA ARG A 98 10.99 -19.27 -18.42
C ARG A 98 11.17 -18.23 -17.32
N TYR A 99 10.28 -18.20 -16.35
CA TYR A 99 10.32 -17.20 -15.28
C TYR A 99 10.73 -17.83 -13.96
N ALA A 100 11.82 -17.36 -13.39
CA ALA A 100 12.29 -17.82 -12.09
C ALA A 100 11.24 -17.56 -11.00
N ASN A 101 11.12 -18.48 -10.06
CA ASN A 101 10.33 -18.26 -8.86
C ASN A 101 10.91 -17.07 -8.07
N ILE A 102 10.04 -16.18 -7.62
CA ILE A 102 10.43 -15.09 -6.75
C ILE A 102 10.27 -15.55 -5.31
N ASN A 103 11.41 -15.64 -4.60
CA ASN A 103 11.43 -15.88 -3.17
C ASN A 103 11.74 -14.57 -2.46
N ALA A 104 10.75 -13.99 -1.80
CA ALA A 104 10.92 -12.74 -1.11
C ALA A 104 10.62 -12.87 0.38
N GLN A 105 11.33 -12.09 1.18
CA GLN A 105 11.28 -12.15 2.64
C GLN A 105 11.27 -10.77 3.25
N ILE A 106 10.50 -10.62 4.32
CA ILE A 106 10.58 -9.52 5.27
C ILE A 106 10.83 -10.07 6.68
N SER A 107 11.82 -9.53 7.35
CA SER A 107 12.21 -9.94 8.71
C SER A 107 12.95 -8.80 9.41
N ASN A 108 13.38 -9.02 10.65
CA ASN A 108 14.24 -8.09 11.35
C ASN A 108 15.62 -7.85 10.68
N ASN A 109 16.12 -8.80 9.88
CA ASN A 109 17.44 -8.72 9.26
C ASN A 109 17.40 -8.53 7.75
N VAL A 110 16.38 -9.06 7.08
CA VAL A 110 16.29 -9.09 5.61
C VAL A 110 14.97 -8.52 5.16
N VAL A 111 15.02 -7.56 4.25
CA VAL A 111 13.87 -7.02 3.53
C VAL A 111 14.28 -6.89 2.07
N ASN A 112 13.84 -7.82 1.22
CA ASN A 112 14.17 -7.83 -0.21
C ASN A 112 12.96 -7.58 -1.11
N THR A 113 11.82 -7.21 -0.52
CA THR A 113 10.60 -6.88 -1.25
C THR A 113 10.67 -5.52 -1.94
N GLN A 114 11.35 -4.54 -1.34
CA GLN A 114 11.36 -3.15 -1.81
C GLN A 114 12.04 -2.95 -3.17
N THR A 115 12.98 -3.82 -3.51
CA THR A 115 13.72 -3.77 -4.78
C THR A 115 13.08 -4.62 -5.88
N ASN A 116 12.00 -5.34 -5.58
CA ASN A 116 11.36 -6.26 -6.52
C ASN A 116 10.13 -5.60 -7.16
N HIS A 117 10.24 -5.35 -8.47
CA HIS A 117 9.19 -4.71 -9.26
C HIS A 117 7.90 -5.53 -9.29
N GLU A 118 7.98 -6.85 -9.43
CA GLU A 118 6.80 -7.74 -9.51
C GLU A 118 6.00 -7.76 -8.21
N ILE A 119 6.69 -7.71 -7.06
CA ILE A 119 6.03 -7.62 -5.76
C ILE A 119 5.35 -6.26 -5.60
N LYS A 120 5.97 -5.19 -6.11
CA LYS A 120 5.36 -3.86 -6.11
C LYS A 120 4.09 -3.83 -6.97
N LEU A 121 4.13 -4.39 -8.17
CA LEU A 121 2.93 -4.51 -9.03
C LEU A 121 1.84 -5.34 -8.34
N MET A 122 2.22 -6.45 -7.71
CA MET A 122 1.29 -7.27 -6.95
C MET A 122 0.66 -6.52 -5.77
N ALA A 123 1.44 -5.68 -5.07
CA ALA A 123 0.94 -4.84 -3.99
C ALA A 123 -0.08 -3.81 -4.49
N LEU A 124 0.19 -3.19 -5.64
CA LEU A 124 -0.71 -2.20 -6.26
C LEU A 124 -1.99 -2.81 -6.83
N SER A 125 -1.93 -4.07 -7.29
CA SER A 125 -3.08 -4.79 -7.87
C SER A 125 -3.89 -5.59 -6.83
N SER A 126 -3.44 -5.68 -5.58
CA SER A 126 -4.10 -6.47 -4.54
C SER A 126 -4.95 -5.61 -3.62
N GLU A 127 -6.18 -6.05 -3.39
CA GLU A 127 -7.05 -5.47 -2.38
C GLU A 127 -7.06 -6.33 -1.13
N LEU A 128 -6.62 -5.75 -0.03
CA LEU A 128 -6.65 -6.37 1.30
C LEU A 128 -7.88 -5.87 2.06
N ILE A 129 -8.99 -6.56 1.88
CA ILE A 129 -10.29 -6.18 2.48
C ILE A 129 -10.34 -6.69 3.92
N ASN A 130 -10.40 -5.76 4.88
CA ASN A 130 -10.62 -6.06 6.29
C ASN A 130 -12.05 -5.66 6.71
N TYR A 131 -12.45 -6.04 7.92
CA TYR A 131 -13.77 -5.71 8.47
C TYR A 131 -14.09 -4.20 8.42
N LYS A 132 -13.11 -3.35 8.67
CA LYS A 132 -13.30 -1.89 8.63
C LYS A 132 -13.61 -1.39 7.21
N VAL A 133 -12.97 -1.96 6.20
CA VAL A 133 -13.26 -1.66 4.79
C VAL A 133 -14.69 -2.09 4.45
N VAL A 134 -15.07 -3.32 4.80
CA VAL A 134 -16.44 -3.84 4.59
C VAL A 134 -17.48 -2.98 5.30
N TYR A 135 -17.22 -2.62 6.56
CA TYR A 135 -18.10 -1.74 7.33
C TYR A 135 -18.24 -0.35 6.72
N ASN A 136 -17.13 0.24 6.25
CA ASN A 136 -17.16 1.53 5.57
C ASN A 136 -17.90 1.46 4.23
N MET A 137 -17.76 0.38 3.47
CA MET A 137 -18.53 0.14 2.26
C MET A 137 -20.03 0.02 2.57
N TYR A 138 -20.40 -0.73 3.62
CA TYR A 138 -21.78 -0.82 4.09
C TYR A 138 -22.34 0.55 4.49
N LEU A 139 -21.59 1.35 5.25
CA LEU A 139 -22.00 2.71 5.60
C LEU A 139 -22.13 3.62 4.38
N ALA A 140 -21.24 3.48 3.39
CA ALA A 140 -21.29 4.25 2.16
C ALA A 140 -22.54 3.91 1.33
N THR A 141 -22.92 2.64 1.24
CA THR A 141 -24.16 2.22 0.50
C THR A 141 -25.44 2.66 1.19
N ASN A 142 -25.43 2.81 2.52
CA ASN A 142 -26.61 3.20 3.29
C ASN A 142 -26.67 4.70 3.62
N LYS A 143 -25.66 5.48 3.29
CA LYS A 143 -25.69 6.95 3.39
C LYS A 143 -25.99 7.55 2.03
N SER A 144 -26.99 8.43 1.97
CA SER A 144 -27.48 9.10 0.76
C SER A 144 -26.45 9.99 0.04
N THR A 145 -25.27 10.20 0.61
CA THR A 145 -24.18 10.99 0.01
C THR A 145 -22.83 10.38 0.32
N ILE A 146 -22.23 9.72 -0.67
CA ILE A 146 -20.83 9.36 -0.64
C ILE A 146 -20.03 10.64 -0.93
N LYS A 147 -19.22 11.08 0.01
CA LYS A 147 -18.21 12.11 -0.26
C LYS A 147 -17.08 11.47 -1.07
N LEU A 148 -17.31 11.30 -2.37
CA LEU A 148 -16.40 10.62 -3.29
C LEU A 148 -14.98 11.20 -3.22
N PHE A 149 -14.88 12.53 -3.10
CA PHE A 149 -13.60 13.20 -3.00
C PHE A 149 -12.85 12.84 -1.70
N SER A 150 -13.54 12.68 -0.56
CA SER A 150 -12.90 12.25 0.69
C SER A 150 -12.40 10.80 0.64
N TYR A 151 -13.05 9.96 -0.15
CA TYR A 151 -12.57 8.61 -0.40
C TYR A 151 -11.30 8.64 -1.27
N PHE A 152 -11.31 9.43 -2.32
CA PHE A 152 -10.19 9.63 -3.22
C PHE A 152 -8.97 10.22 -2.49
N GLU A 153 -9.17 11.27 -1.69
CA GLU A 153 -8.14 11.90 -0.87
C GLU A 153 -7.43 10.90 0.05
N LYS A 154 -8.19 9.99 0.67
CA LYS A 154 -7.65 9.05 1.66
C LYS A 154 -6.97 7.82 1.07
N ASN A 155 -7.34 7.43 -0.14
CA ASN A 155 -6.99 6.11 -0.65
C ASN A 155 -6.21 6.15 -1.97
N LEU A 156 -6.20 7.25 -2.68
CA LEU A 156 -5.62 7.30 -4.02
C LEU A 156 -4.54 8.38 -4.20
N LEU A 157 -4.67 9.54 -3.56
CA LEU A 157 -3.71 10.64 -3.79
C LEU A 157 -2.27 10.27 -3.43
N GLU A 158 -2.03 9.44 -2.41
CA GLU A 158 -0.66 9.06 -2.02
C GLU A 158 0.08 8.25 -3.08
N PHE A 159 -0.64 7.64 -4.03
CA PHE A 159 -0.07 6.81 -5.10
C PHE A 159 0.14 7.55 -6.42
N ILE A 160 -0.28 8.81 -6.49
CA ILE A 160 -0.17 9.64 -7.69
C ILE A 160 1.01 10.59 -7.56
N ASP A 161 1.98 10.46 -8.47
CA ASP A 161 3.08 11.40 -8.59
C ASP A 161 2.89 12.25 -9.87
N PHE A 162 2.99 13.56 -9.71
CA PHE A 162 2.96 14.50 -10.82
C PHE A 162 4.33 14.57 -11.52
N ASP A 163 4.36 15.14 -12.71
CA ASP A 163 5.57 15.30 -13.53
C ASP A 163 6.54 16.37 -13.00
N GLN A 164 6.10 17.23 -12.09
CA GLN A 164 6.86 18.36 -11.55
C GLN A 164 6.70 18.51 -10.02
N GLU A 165 7.60 19.28 -9.41
CA GLU A 165 7.52 19.72 -8.02
C GLU A 165 6.67 21.00 -7.91
N LEU A 166 6.06 21.26 -6.73
CA LEU A 166 5.33 22.47 -6.45
C LEU A 166 6.20 23.45 -5.65
N ASN A 167 6.29 24.68 -6.12
CA ASN A 167 6.91 25.76 -5.35
C ASN A 167 5.87 26.42 -4.44
N THR A 168 6.13 26.45 -3.15
CA THR A 168 5.25 27.14 -2.18
C THR A 168 5.45 28.65 -2.23
N ILE A 169 4.53 29.42 -1.64
CA ILE A 169 4.65 30.88 -1.47
C ILE A 169 5.94 31.25 -0.73
N SER A 170 6.38 30.42 0.21
CA SER A 170 7.63 30.65 0.97
C SER A 170 8.90 30.23 0.23
N GLY A 171 8.81 29.77 -1.03
CA GLY A 171 9.94 29.29 -1.82
C GLY A 171 10.40 27.86 -1.49
N ARG A 172 9.71 27.16 -0.61
CA ARG A 172 9.97 25.73 -0.35
C ARG A 172 9.44 24.92 -1.51
N ARG A 173 10.15 23.84 -1.87
CA ARG A 173 9.68 22.85 -2.85
C ARG A 173 8.96 21.71 -2.16
N ILE A 174 7.82 21.32 -2.70
CA ILE A 174 7.07 20.12 -2.34
C ILE A 174 7.37 19.06 -3.40
N SER A 175 7.50 17.82 -2.98
CA SER A 175 7.76 16.67 -3.85
C SER A 175 6.67 16.53 -4.93
N ARG A 176 6.86 15.61 -5.86
CA ARG A 176 5.88 15.33 -6.92
C ARG A 176 4.61 14.65 -6.41
N ASN A 177 4.59 14.20 -5.16
CA ASN A 177 3.46 13.45 -4.60
C ASN A 177 2.21 14.30 -4.47
N SER A 178 1.12 13.87 -5.08
CA SER A 178 -0.14 14.62 -5.15
C SER A 178 -0.80 14.83 -3.77
N LEU A 179 -0.61 13.90 -2.83
CA LEU A 179 -1.13 14.04 -1.47
C LEU A 179 -0.42 15.17 -0.70
N GLU A 180 0.90 15.34 -0.92
CA GLU A 180 1.66 16.44 -0.32
C GLU A 180 1.24 17.79 -0.89
N TRP A 181 0.99 17.87 -2.22
CA TRP A 181 0.42 19.07 -2.85
C TRP A 181 -0.95 19.40 -2.27
N TRP A 182 -1.82 18.40 -2.16
CA TRP A 182 -3.16 18.60 -1.63
C TRP A 182 -3.14 19.08 -0.17
N ARG A 183 -2.31 18.49 0.67
CA ARG A 183 -2.14 18.93 2.06
C ARG A 183 -1.67 20.36 2.15
N TYR A 184 -0.69 20.74 1.32
CA TYR A 184 -0.23 22.13 1.26
C TYR A 184 -1.34 23.09 0.85
N ILE A 185 -2.11 22.78 -0.19
CA ILE A 185 -3.23 23.62 -0.65
C ILE A 185 -4.30 23.71 0.43
N LYS A 186 -4.68 22.59 1.05
CA LYS A 186 -5.74 22.52 2.05
C LYS A 186 -5.38 23.17 3.38
N GLU A 187 -4.17 22.94 3.86
CA GLU A 187 -3.73 23.32 5.21
C GLU A 187 -2.80 24.53 5.19
N GLY A 188 -1.81 24.52 4.30
CA GLY A 188 -0.79 25.57 4.22
C GLY A 188 -1.29 26.87 3.60
N MET A 189 -2.30 26.81 2.74
CA MET A 189 -2.88 27.97 2.09
C MET A 189 -4.23 28.40 2.69
N GLN A 190 -4.68 27.78 3.77
CA GLN A 190 -5.93 28.14 4.43
C GLN A 190 -6.07 29.63 4.77
N PRO A 191 -5.01 30.35 5.19
CA PRO A 191 -5.10 31.80 5.44
C PRO A 191 -5.43 32.63 4.19
N TYR A 192 -5.16 32.11 2.98
CA TYR A 192 -5.24 32.83 1.70
C TYR A 192 -6.50 32.54 0.90
N THR A 193 -7.55 31.97 1.52
CA THR A 193 -8.77 31.52 0.82
C THR A 193 -9.81 32.62 0.61
N THR A 194 -9.59 33.83 1.11
CA THR A 194 -10.52 34.97 0.97
C THR A 194 -10.05 35.93 -0.12
N MET A 195 -11.00 36.48 -0.91
CA MET A 195 -10.71 37.41 -2.01
C MET A 195 -9.98 38.69 -1.58
N GLN A 196 -10.01 39.01 -0.28
CA GLN A 196 -9.34 40.19 0.28
C GLN A 196 -7.85 39.95 0.57
N ASP A 197 -7.41 38.70 0.56
CA ASP A 197 -6.00 38.38 0.82
C ASP A 197 -5.15 38.65 -0.43
N PRO A 198 -3.98 39.31 -0.30
CA PRO A 198 -3.07 39.57 -1.42
C PRO A 198 -2.60 38.29 -2.15
N ASN A 199 -2.58 37.13 -1.46
CA ASN A 199 -2.13 35.87 -2.00
C ASN A 199 -3.29 34.99 -2.53
N TYR A 200 -4.51 35.50 -2.55
CA TYR A 200 -5.68 34.75 -3.06
C TYR A 200 -5.49 34.30 -4.52
N GLY A 201 -4.90 35.13 -5.35
CA GLY A 201 -4.57 34.75 -6.73
C GLY A 201 -3.64 33.54 -6.80
N ILE A 202 -2.60 33.50 -5.99
CA ILE A 202 -1.66 32.37 -5.91
C ILE A 202 -2.36 31.11 -5.40
N PHE A 203 -3.27 31.23 -4.43
CA PHE A 203 -4.09 30.11 -3.97
C PHE A 203 -4.91 29.52 -5.14
N GLN A 204 -5.60 30.37 -5.91
CA GLN A 204 -6.38 29.92 -7.06
C GLN A 204 -5.50 29.24 -8.14
N GLU A 205 -4.32 29.78 -8.41
CA GLU A 205 -3.35 29.20 -9.35
C GLU A 205 -2.92 27.80 -8.91
N HIS A 206 -2.60 27.60 -7.62
CA HIS A 206 -2.21 26.30 -7.11
C HIS A 206 -3.36 25.28 -7.15
N VAL A 207 -4.60 25.70 -6.84
CA VAL A 207 -5.79 24.84 -6.98
C VAL A 207 -6.02 24.46 -8.43
N ALA A 208 -5.92 25.41 -9.36
CA ALA A 208 -6.09 25.18 -10.79
C ALA A 208 -5.01 24.20 -11.33
N LEU A 209 -3.76 24.42 -10.95
CA LEU A 209 -2.64 23.56 -11.34
C LEU A 209 -2.80 22.14 -10.81
N PHE A 210 -3.20 21.97 -9.55
CA PHE A 210 -3.49 20.67 -8.96
C PHE A 210 -4.59 19.94 -9.74
N ASN A 211 -5.70 20.61 -10.02
CA ASN A 211 -6.81 20.02 -10.75
C ASN A 211 -6.41 19.64 -12.20
N GLN A 212 -5.61 20.48 -12.85
CA GLN A 212 -5.09 20.17 -14.19
C GLN A 212 -4.22 18.92 -14.16
N LYS A 213 -3.21 18.86 -13.28
CA LYS A 213 -2.30 17.71 -13.18
C LYS A 213 -3.01 16.42 -12.83
N LEU A 214 -4.00 16.49 -11.95
CA LEU A 214 -4.83 15.35 -11.62
C LEU A 214 -5.67 14.89 -12.81
N GLY A 215 -6.25 15.83 -13.56
CA GLY A 215 -7.01 15.55 -14.79
C GLY A 215 -6.13 14.88 -15.87
N ASP A 216 -4.92 15.39 -16.08
CA ASP A 216 -3.96 14.84 -17.03
C ASP A 216 -3.57 13.40 -16.67
N TYR A 217 -3.29 13.14 -15.38
CA TYR A 217 -2.99 11.80 -14.88
C TYR A 217 -4.15 10.82 -15.12
N LEU A 218 -5.38 11.21 -14.78
CA LEU A 218 -6.56 10.36 -14.96
C LEU A 218 -6.84 10.05 -16.43
N GLN A 219 -6.59 11.00 -17.34
CA GLN A 219 -6.71 10.76 -18.78
C GLN A 219 -5.66 9.77 -19.28
N LEU A 220 -4.43 9.87 -18.79
CA LEU A 220 -3.33 8.97 -19.16
C LEU A 220 -3.64 7.53 -18.73
N VAL A 221 -4.07 7.33 -17.49
CA VAL A 221 -4.49 6.03 -16.97
C VAL A 221 -5.65 5.45 -17.78
N THR A 222 -6.65 6.26 -18.12
CA THR A 222 -7.80 5.82 -18.93
C THR A 222 -7.37 5.37 -20.33
N ARG A 223 -6.45 6.09 -20.97
CA ARG A 223 -5.92 5.71 -22.30
C ARG A 223 -5.15 4.39 -22.24
N GLU A 224 -4.30 4.21 -21.25
CA GLU A 224 -3.53 2.97 -21.09
C GLU A 224 -4.41 1.77 -20.76
N THR A 225 -5.41 1.94 -19.92
CA THR A 225 -6.40 0.89 -19.60
C THR A 225 -7.17 0.49 -20.86
N ASN A 226 -7.64 1.44 -21.66
CA ASN A 226 -8.37 1.14 -22.89
C ASN A 226 -7.49 0.44 -23.91
N ARG A 227 -6.20 0.82 -24.03
CA ARG A 227 -5.24 0.15 -24.92
C ARG A 227 -4.99 -1.28 -24.50
N SER A 228 -4.74 -1.53 -23.21
CA SER A 228 -4.56 -2.87 -22.67
C SER A 228 -5.77 -3.77 -22.93
N LEU A 229 -6.99 -3.25 -22.68
CA LEU A 229 -8.22 -4.00 -22.97
C LEU A 229 -8.35 -4.35 -24.46
N GLN A 230 -7.96 -3.44 -25.37
CA GLN A 230 -7.99 -3.74 -26.80
C GLN A 230 -6.95 -4.79 -27.21
N GLU A 231 -5.78 -4.80 -26.60
CA GLU A 231 -4.73 -5.79 -26.84
C GLU A 231 -5.12 -7.18 -26.32
N ASP A 232 -5.90 -7.26 -25.23
CA ASP A 232 -6.38 -8.52 -24.66
C ASP A 232 -7.56 -9.15 -25.45
N PHE A 233 -8.25 -8.37 -26.30
CA PHE A 233 -9.38 -8.83 -27.12
C PHE A 233 -9.01 -9.13 -28.58
N ASN A 234 -7.78 -8.91 -29.02
CA ASN A 234 -7.25 -9.26 -30.35
C ASN A 234 -6.30 -10.46 -30.27
#